data_0346254e2b3463c8a899243556e2004d
#
_entry.id   0346254e2b3463c8a899243556e2004d
#
_cell.length_a   1.000
_cell.length_b   1.000
_cell.length_c   1.000
_cell.angle_alpha   90.00
_cell.angle_beta   90.00
_cell.angle_gamma   90.00
#
_symmetry.space_group_name_H-M   'P 1'
#
loop_
_entity.id
_entity.type
_entity.pdbx_description
1 polymer ?
#
loop_
_entity_poly.entity_id
_entity_poly.type
_entity_poly.pdbx_seq_one_letter_code
_entity_poly.pdbx_strand_id
1 'polypeptide(L)'
;CDRGEYSQCDNSNDYAESGGLLGYSKYHGNYAGGQAEYIRVPYANIGPKKVPEGLTDEQVLFVTDVLPTSYWGTEIANVKDTVVVLGCGPVGLMTIKWCIQKGAGRIIAVDRVGYRLRHARGYGVEVLNFEEYEQVGEHIKEITHGGAQCVIDCVGLDGKTSVMEKIETALKLQGGSKSAIETASQCIRKTGTVALVGVYGNKYNNFPLGNFFSKNISLKMGQCPATRYVDLMLQKIQKGEFDATDIITHTLSLEEGSHAYSIFDKKEDNCIKVILKP
;
A
#
# COMPACT_ATOMS: atom_id res chain seq x y z
N CYS A 1 13.16 8.67 -16.78
CA CYS A 1 12.06 7.95 -17.47
C CYS A 1 12.57 6.91 -18.47
N ASP A 2 13.62 7.21 -19.23
CA ASP A 2 14.13 6.34 -20.32
C ASP A 2 14.60 4.94 -19.84
N ARG A 3 14.97 4.83 -18.56
CA ARG A 3 15.34 3.56 -17.92
C ARG A 3 14.16 2.80 -17.30
N GLY A 4 12.95 3.34 -17.39
CA GLY A 4 11.76 2.77 -16.73
C GLY A 4 11.69 2.96 -15.21
N GLU A 5 12.60 3.75 -14.63
CA GLU A 5 12.63 4.07 -13.21
C GLU A 5 11.78 5.32 -12.92
N TYR A 6 10.48 5.23 -13.22
CA TYR A 6 9.59 6.39 -13.23
C TYR A 6 9.45 7.07 -11.86
N SER A 7 9.45 6.30 -10.77
CA SER A 7 9.36 6.84 -9.40
C SER A 7 10.66 7.47 -8.90
N GLN A 8 11.76 7.33 -9.65
CA GLN A 8 13.10 7.81 -9.29
C GLN A 8 13.68 8.71 -10.39
N CYS A 9 12.83 9.50 -11.06
CA CYS A 9 13.27 10.37 -12.15
C CYS A 9 13.96 11.63 -11.61
N ASP A 10 15.26 11.77 -11.79
CA ASP A 10 16.03 12.92 -11.34
C ASP A 10 15.54 14.24 -11.93
N ASN A 11 15.02 14.24 -13.16
CA ASN A 11 14.50 15.44 -13.80
C ASN A 11 13.14 15.90 -13.29
N SER A 12 12.45 15.09 -12.49
CA SER A 12 11.12 15.42 -11.96
C SER A 12 11.15 16.04 -10.57
N ASN A 13 12.30 16.09 -9.92
CA ASN A 13 12.43 16.63 -8.58
C ASN A 13 13.84 17.17 -8.30
N ASP A 14 13.93 18.47 -8.09
CA ASP A 14 15.19 19.17 -7.80
C ASP A 14 15.59 19.11 -6.31
N TYR A 15 14.76 18.57 -5.45
CA TYR A 15 14.88 18.77 -3.99
C TYR A 15 15.27 17.52 -3.22
N ALA A 16 15.16 16.34 -3.80
CA ALA A 16 15.24 15.13 -2.99
C ALA A 16 15.80 13.92 -3.73
N GLU A 17 16.02 12.92 -2.93
CA GLU A 17 16.52 11.60 -3.29
C GLU A 17 15.48 10.71 -4.00
N SER A 18 14.27 11.22 -4.26
CA SER A 18 13.18 10.52 -4.98
C SER A 18 12.64 11.33 -6.14
N GLY A 19 11.94 10.70 -7.08
CA GLY A 19 11.26 11.39 -8.17
C GLY A 19 10.07 12.26 -7.69
N GLY A 20 9.52 13.07 -8.58
CA GLY A 20 8.37 13.91 -8.32
C GLY A 20 7.08 13.13 -8.19
N LEU A 21 6.20 13.56 -7.27
CA LEU A 21 4.88 12.99 -7.02
C LEU A 21 3.82 14.08 -7.11
N LEU A 22 2.75 13.84 -7.86
CA LEU A 22 1.62 14.75 -7.96
C LEU A 22 0.82 14.78 -6.65
N GLY A 23 0.52 15.99 -6.14
CA GLY A 23 -0.33 16.18 -4.97
C GLY A 23 0.23 15.67 -3.63
N TYR A 24 1.54 15.41 -3.55
CA TYR A 24 2.10 14.82 -2.34
C TYR A 24 2.77 15.87 -1.45
N SER A 25 3.97 16.32 -1.76
CA SER A 25 4.65 17.29 -0.91
C SER A 25 5.61 18.20 -1.69
N LYS A 26 6.00 19.29 -1.01
CA LYS A 26 7.01 20.24 -1.48
C LYS A 26 8.35 19.54 -1.83
N TYR A 27 8.74 18.53 -1.07
CA TYR A 27 9.98 17.79 -1.27
C TYR A 27 9.91 16.76 -2.41
N HIS A 28 8.72 16.60 -3.03
CA HIS A 28 8.50 15.67 -4.14
C HIS A 28 8.11 16.43 -5.42
N GLY A 29 8.78 17.56 -5.68
CA GLY A 29 8.61 18.35 -6.88
C GLY A 29 7.54 19.43 -6.80
N ASN A 30 6.80 19.53 -5.68
CA ASN A 30 5.76 20.55 -5.45
C ASN A 30 4.68 20.61 -6.54
N TYR A 31 4.32 19.48 -7.12
CA TYR A 31 3.28 19.38 -8.12
C TYR A 31 1.88 19.42 -7.49
N ALA A 32 0.94 20.10 -8.14
CA ALA A 32 -0.48 20.06 -7.76
C ALA A 32 -1.04 18.62 -7.90
N GLY A 33 -2.05 18.30 -7.09
CA GLY A 33 -2.76 17.02 -7.15
C GLY A 33 -3.87 16.99 -8.19
N GLY A 34 -4.45 15.80 -8.41
CA GLY A 34 -5.53 15.56 -9.35
C GLY A 34 -6.94 15.66 -8.76
N GLN A 35 -7.10 16.01 -7.48
CA GLN A 35 -8.41 16.27 -6.87
C GLN A 35 -8.87 17.71 -7.19
N ALA A 36 -9.16 17.95 -8.44
CA ALA A 36 -9.52 19.24 -9.01
C ALA A 36 -10.20 19.04 -10.36
N GLU A 37 -10.99 20.01 -10.82
CA GLU A 37 -11.59 20.01 -12.17
C GLU A 37 -10.52 19.98 -13.27
N TYR A 38 -9.36 20.61 -13.02
CA TYR A 38 -8.23 20.68 -13.96
C TYR A 38 -6.92 20.35 -13.28
N ILE A 39 -6.07 19.60 -13.95
CA ILE A 39 -4.72 19.27 -13.48
C ILE A 39 -3.68 19.59 -14.55
N ARG A 40 -2.57 20.20 -14.13
CA ARG A 40 -1.38 20.33 -14.97
C ARG A 40 -0.49 19.09 -14.79
N VAL A 41 -0.34 18.32 -15.86
CA VAL A 41 0.50 17.09 -15.86
C VAL A 41 1.84 17.40 -16.54
N PRO A 42 2.95 17.47 -15.79
CA PRO A 42 4.27 17.54 -16.40
C PRO A 42 4.66 16.20 -17.03
N TYR A 43 5.56 16.24 -18.03
CA TYR A 43 6.01 15.02 -18.74
C TYR A 43 4.87 14.19 -19.33
N ALA A 44 3.83 14.85 -19.83
CA ALA A 44 2.59 14.21 -20.29
C ALA A 44 2.76 13.23 -21.47
N ASN A 45 3.90 13.24 -22.13
CA ASN A 45 4.26 12.28 -23.16
C ASN A 45 4.57 10.87 -22.63
N ILE A 46 4.71 10.71 -21.32
CA ILE A 46 5.08 9.42 -20.67
C ILE A 46 3.97 8.92 -19.75
N GLY A 47 3.48 9.79 -18.83
CA GLY A 47 2.58 9.39 -17.75
C GLY A 47 1.16 9.04 -18.20
N PRO A 48 0.44 9.95 -18.86
CA PRO A 48 -0.95 9.73 -19.24
C PRO A 48 -1.14 8.60 -20.25
N LYS A 49 -2.18 7.80 -20.02
CA LYS A 49 -2.62 6.72 -20.91
C LYS A 49 -4.09 6.92 -21.24
N LYS A 50 -4.46 6.61 -22.48
CA LYS A 50 -5.87 6.60 -22.86
C LYS A 50 -6.58 5.43 -22.18
N VAL A 51 -7.74 5.70 -21.62
CA VAL A 51 -8.63 4.66 -21.11
C VAL A 51 -9.16 3.86 -22.32
N PRO A 52 -9.06 2.53 -22.32
CA PRO A 52 -9.64 1.69 -23.36
C PRO A 52 -11.17 1.88 -23.44
N GLU A 53 -11.72 1.80 -24.65
CA GLU A 53 -13.17 1.84 -24.86
C GLU A 53 -13.88 0.73 -24.06
N GLY A 54 -15.05 1.05 -23.52
CA GLY A 54 -15.90 0.12 -22.78
C GLY A 54 -15.57 -0.02 -21.29
N LEU A 55 -14.54 0.69 -20.79
CA LEU A 55 -14.25 0.76 -19.36
C LEU A 55 -14.83 2.05 -18.75
N THR A 56 -15.32 1.95 -17.51
CA THR A 56 -15.79 3.12 -16.75
C THR A 56 -14.65 3.75 -15.95
N ASP A 57 -14.81 5.00 -15.52
CA ASP A 57 -13.84 5.72 -14.71
C ASP A 57 -13.57 4.99 -13.39
N GLU A 58 -14.61 4.44 -12.76
CA GLU A 58 -14.51 3.69 -11.50
C GLU A 58 -13.63 2.43 -11.67
N GLN A 59 -13.72 1.76 -12.81
CA GLN A 59 -12.91 0.57 -13.08
C GLN A 59 -11.43 0.90 -13.21
N VAL A 60 -11.09 2.06 -13.77
CA VAL A 60 -9.70 2.42 -14.11
C VAL A 60 -9.05 3.39 -13.14
N LEU A 61 -9.80 4.06 -12.26
CA LEU A 61 -9.28 5.10 -11.39
C LEU A 61 -8.07 4.62 -10.56
N PHE A 62 -8.12 3.39 -10.08
CA PHE A 62 -7.08 2.83 -9.23
C PHE A 62 -5.82 2.36 -9.97
N VAL A 63 -5.81 2.43 -11.29
CA VAL A 63 -4.63 2.16 -12.12
C VAL A 63 -3.55 3.23 -11.91
N THR A 64 -3.92 4.37 -11.35
CA THR A 64 -2.98 5.48 -11.10
C THR A 64 -2.05 5.23 -9.91
N ASP A 65 -2.47 4.43 -8.91
CA ASP A 65 -1.66 4.17 -7.72
C ASP A 65 -1.98 2.81 -7.07
N VAL A 66 -3.22 2.62 -6.55
CA VAL A 66 -3.55 1.49 -5.66
C VAL A 66 -3.25 0.14 -6.29
N LEU A 67 -3.60 -0.06 -7.56
CA LEU A 67 -3.37 -1.32 -8.28
C LEU A 67 -1.89 -1.55 -8.60
N PRO A 68 -1.15 -0.59 -9.20
CA PRO A 68 0.28 -0.76 -9.42
C PRO A 68 1.06 -0.99 -8.14
N THR A 69 0.78 -0.22 -7.09
CA THR A 69 1.50 -0.30 -5.81
C THR A 69 1.29 -1.65 -5.13
N SER A 70 0.05 -2.13 -5.08
CA SER A 70 -0.26 -3.44 -4.51
C SER A 70 0.33 -4.59 -5.34
N TYR A 71 0.28 -4.51 -6.67
CA TYR A 71 0.89 -5.50 -7.57
C TYR A 71 2.41 -5.55 -7.41
N TRP A 72 3.06 -4.37 -7.46
CA TRP A 72 4.50 -4.25 -7.28
C TRP A 72 4.95 -4.82 -5.92
N GLY A 73 4.19 -4.58 -4.86
CA GLY A 73 4.46 -5.18 -3.54
C GLY A 73 4.53 -6.70 -3.61
N THR A 74 3.63 -7.34 -4.35
CA THR A 74 3.65 -8.81 -4.53
C THR A 74 4.81 -9.29 -5.41
N GLU A 75 5.26 -8.49 -6.38
CA GLU A 75 6.42 -8.83 -7.21
C GLU A 75 7.72 -8.78 -6.42
N ILE A 76 7.97 -7.68 -5.70
CA ILE A 76 9.19 -7.56 -4.90
C ILE A 76 9.21 -8.55 -3.73
N ALA A 77 8.04 -8.94 -3.19
CA ALA A 77 7.91 -9.98 -2.18
C ALA A 77 8.18 -11.39 -2.73
N ASN A 78 8.08 -11.58 -4.05
CA ASN A 78 8.19 -12.89 -4.70
C ASN A 78 7.20 -13.91 -4.11
N VAL A 79 5.92 -13.54 -4.15
CA VAL A 79 4.81 -14.33 -3.58
C VAL A 79 4.74 -15.73 -4.16
N LYS A 80 4.70 -16.77 -3.28
CA LYS A 80 4.62 -18.20 -3.68
C LYS A 80 3.84 -19.07 -2.72
N ASP A 81 4.09 -18.94 -1.42
CA ASP A 81 3.63 -19.85 -0.36
C ASP A 81 2.81 -19.07 0.67
N THR A 82 3.17 -19.12 1.93
CA THR A 82 2.51 -18.37 3.00
C THR A 82 2.88 -16.90 2.96
N VAL A 83 1.88 -16.06 2.85
CA VAL A 83 1.99 -14.59 2.76
C VAL A 83 1.28 -13.96 3.94
N VAL A 84 1.93 -13.00 4.58
CA VAL A 84 1.29 -12.09 5.54
C VAL A 84 1.15 -10.72 4.91
N VAL A 85 -0.06 -10.16 4.92
CA VAL A 85 -0.34 -8.79 4.48
C VAL A 85 -0.67 -7.96 5.72
N LEU A 86 0.17 -6.99 6.03
CA LEU A 86 -0.03 -6.06 7.14
C LEU A 86 -0.76 -4.82 6.63
N GLY A 87 -1.92 -4.54 7.23
CA GLY A 87 -2.84 -3.48 6.82
C GLY A 87 -3.84 -3.94 5.75
N CYS A 88 -5.14 -3.79 6.05
CA CYS A 88 -6.27 -4.06 5.15
C CYS A 88 -6.92 -2.77 4.63
N GLY A 89 -6.14 -1.71 4.43
CA GLY A 89 -6.57 -0.53 3.69
C GLY A 89 -6.69 -0.83 2.18
N PRO A 90 -6.99 0.16 1.34
CA PRO A 90 -7.15 -0.04 -0.11
C PRO A 90 -6.00 -0.80 -0.77
N VAL A 91 -4.75 -0.42 -0.47
CA VAL A 91 -3.56 -1.10 -1.02
C VAL A 91 -3.47 -2.54 -0.50
N GLY A 92 -3.69 -2.76 0.80
CA GLY A 92 -3.63 -4.10 1.40
C GLY A 92 -4.69 -5.04 0.85
N LEU A 93 -5.93 -4.58 0.68
CA LEU A 93 -7.01 -5.37 0.08
C LEU A 93 -6.68 -5.77 -1.36
N MET A 94 -6.15 -4.85 -2.17
CA MET A 94 -5.71 -5.19 -3.52
C MET A 94 -4.48 -6.11 -3.51
N THR A 95 -3.55 -5.95 -2.56
CA THR A 95 -2.42 -6.86 -2.37
C THR A 95 -2.90 -8.29 -2.09
N ILE A 96 -3.93 -8.46 -1.26
CA ILE A 96 -4.55 -9.77 -0.99
C ILE A 96 -5.09 -10.37 -2.29
N LYS A 97 -5.87 -9.62 -3.08
CA LYS A 97 -6.38 -10.09 -4.38
C LYS A 97 -5.26 -10.49 -5.34
N TRP A 98 -4.17 -9.73 -5.41
CA TRP A 98 -3.01 -10.10 -6.21
C TRP A 98 -2.29 -11.36 -5.70
N CYS A 99 -2.20 -11.55 -4.39
CA CYS A 99 -1.65 -12.78 -3.80
C CYS A 99 -2.49 -14.00 -4.19
N ILE A 100 -3.83 -13.89 -4.14
CA ILE A 100 -4.74 -14.94 -4.60
C ILE A 100 -4.51 -15.24 -6.08
N GLN A 101 -4.47 -14.22 -6.92
CA GLN A 101 -4.27 -14.38 -8.38
C GLN A 101 -2.90 -15.01 -8.71
N LYS A 102 -1.87 -14.73 -7.91
CA LYS A 102 -0.54 -15.34 -8.03
C LYS A 102 -0.46 -16.77 -7.46
N GLY A 103 -1.54 -17.29 -6.89
CA GLY A 103 -1.60 -18.64 -6.35
C GLY A 103 -0.84 -18.82 -5.04
N ALA A 104 -0.86 -17.81 -4.15
CA ALA A 104 -0.32 -17.96 -2.80
C ALA A 104 -1.01 -19.14 -2.09
N GLY A 105 -0.22 -19.99 -1.42
CA GLY A 105 -0.75 -21.19 -0.76
C GLY A 105 -1.57 -20.88 0.49
N ARG A 106 -1.20 -19.83 1.24
CA ARG A 106 -1.88 -19.36 2.44
C ARG A 106 -1.71 -17.85 2.56
N ILE A 107 -2.78 -17.12 2.87
CA ILE A 107 -2.74 -15.67 3.04
C ILE A 107 -3.34 -15.32 4.40
N ILE A 108 -2.58 -14.55 5.19
CA ILE A 108 -3.00 -14.04 6.50
C ILE A 108 -2.98 -12.52 6.42
N ALA A 109 -4.15 -11.90 6.56
CA ALA A 109 -4.34 -10.46 6.56
C ALA A 109 -4.44 -9.93 8.00
N VAL A 110 -3.71 -8.88 8.31
CA VAL A 110 -3.62 -8.32 9.67
C VAL A 110 -4.04 -6.86 9.68
N ASP A 111 -5.03 -6.51 10.48
CA ASP A 111 -5.48 -5.12 10.70
C ASP A 111 -6.12 -5.03 12.10
N ARG A 112 -6.60 -3.85 12.50
CA ARG A 112 -7.44 -3.65 13.69
C ARG A 112 -8.87 -3.21 13.37
N VAL A 113 -9.09 -2.73 12.14
CA VAL A 113 -10.36 -2.15 11.73
C VAL A 113 -11.31 -3.25 11.30
N GLY A 114 -12.35 -3.50 12.10
CA GLY A 114 -13.24 -4.65 11.95
C GLY A 114 -13.90 -4.77 10.57
N TYR A 115 -14.37 -3.67 9.97
CA TYR A 115 -15.01 -3.73 8.64
C TYR A 115 -13.99 -4.04 7.52
N ARG A 116 -12.72 -3.60 7.64
CA ARG A 116 -11.65 -3.94 6.70
C ARG A 116 -11.28 -5.42 6.79
N LEU A 117 -11.22 -5.95 8.02
CA LEU A 117 -11.01 -7.39 8.23
C LEU A 117 -12.18 -8.22 7.68
N ARG A 118 -13.43 -7.77 7.86
CA ARG A 118 -14.59 -8.45 7.23
C ARG A 118 -14.50 -8.46 5.71
N HIS A 119 -14.08 -7.35 5.11
CA HIS A 119 -13.88 -7.24 3.67
C HIS A 119 -12.79 -8.21 3.17
N ALA A 120 -11.63 -8.22 3.83
CA ALA A 120 -10.55 -9.18 3.54
C ALA A 120 -11.01 -10.64 3.69
N ARG A 121 -11.79 -10.95 4.75
CA ARG A 121 -12.37 -12.30 4.94
C ARG A 121 -13.28 -12.70 3.79
N GLY A 122 -14.00 -11.74 3.19
CA GLY A 122 -14.83 -11.97 2.00
C GLY A 122 -14.06 -12.49 0.78
N TYR A 123 -12.76 -12.28 0.72
CA TYR A 123 -11.88 -12.86 -0.29
C TYR A 123 -11.44 -14.30 0.02
N GLY A 124 -11.90 -14.89 1.12
CA GLY A 124 -11.56 -16.27 1.52
C GLY A 124 -10.19 -16.43 2.19
N VAL A 125 -9.60 -15.35 2.71
CA VAL A 125 -8.30 -15.38 3.40
C VAL A 125 -8.47 -15.35 4.92
N GLU A 126 -7.44 -15.81 5.63
CA GLU A 126 -7.38 -15.71 7.09
C GLU A 126 -7.18 -14.26 7.51
N VAL A 127 -7.86 -13.86 8.59
CA VAL A 127 -7.75 -12.49 9.11
C VAL A 127 -7.46 -12.50 10.60
N LEU A 128 -6.56 -11.63 11.04
CA LEU A 128 -6.21 -11.44 12.45
C LEU A 128 -6.38 -9.96 12.83
N ASN A 129 -7.08 -9.72 13.93
CA ASN A 129 -7.08 -8.43 14.58
C ASN A 129 -5.88 -8.37 15.53
N PHE A 130 -4.89 -7.52 15.22
CA PHE A 130 -3.69 -7.46 16.03
C PHE A 130 -3.91 -6.95 17.46
N GLU A 131 -5.05 -6.31 17.74
CA GLU A 131 -5.39 -5.86 19.11
C GLU A 131 -5.83 -7.02 20.03
N GLU A 132 -6.14 -8.19 19.47
CA GLU A 132 -6.51 -9.40 20.22
C GLU A 132 -5.28 -10.18 20.71
N TYR A 133 -4.07 -9.76 20.34
CA TYR A 133 -2.81 -10.45 20.67
C TYR A 133 -1.81 -9.50 21.31
N GLU A 134 -1.08 -9.96 22.30
CA GLU A 134 0.05 -9.22 22.85
C GLU A 134 1.17 -9.03 21.81
N GLN A 135 1.45 -10.10 21.05
CA GLN A 135 2.44 -10.11 19.97
C GLN A 135 1.89 -10.93 18.79
N VAL A 136 1.14 -10.28 17.92
CA VAL A 136 0.51 -10.92 16.76
C VAL A 136 1.54 -11.58 15.83
N GLY A 137 2.75 -11.04 15.73
CA GLY A 137 3.82 -11.61 14.91
C GLY A 137 4.30 -12.98 15.41
N GLU A 138 4.46 -13.16 16.73
CA GLU A 138 4.80 -14.45 17.30
C GLU A 138 3.65 -15.46 17.14
N HIS A 139 2.40 -15.02 17.32
CA HIS A 139 1.25 -15.87 17.04
C HIS A 139 1.22 -16.36 15.58
N ILE A 140 1.46 -15.45 14.61
CA ILE A 140 1.56 -15.83 13.19
C ILE A 140 2.67 -16.85 12.96
N LYS A 141 3.83 -16.66 13.58
CA LYS A 141 4.95 -17.59 13.47
C LYS A 141 4.60 -18.98 14.02
N GLU A 142 3.84 -19.04 15.10
CA GLU A 142 3.34 -20.28 15.69
C GLU A 142 2.40 -21.01 14.74
N ILE A 143 1.31 -20.35 14.27
CA ILE A 143 0.30 -20.97 13.41
C ILE A 143 0.79 -21.30 12.00
N THR A 144 1.94 -20.74 11.61
CA THR A 144 2.63 -21.02 10.34
C THR A 144 3.82 -21.97 10.50
N HIS A 145 4.02 -22.51 11.70
CA HIS A 145 5.10 -23.46 12.01
C HIS A 145 6.51 -22.94 11.63
N GLY A 146 6.79 -21.71 11.96
CA GLY A 146 8.11 -21.10 11.76
C GLY A 146 8.15 -19.80 10.97
N GLY A 147 7.02 -19.30 10.53
CA GLY A 147 6.86 -18.00 9.91
C GLY A 147 6.44 -18.04 8.44
N ALA A 148 6.04 -16.88 7.94
CA ALA A 148 5.61 -16.70 6.56
C ALA A 148 6.79 -16.67 5.58
N GLN A 149 6.55 -17.08 4.35
CA GLN A 149 7.54 -16.99 3.26
C GLN A 149 7.80 -15.53 2.87
N CYS A 150 6.75 -14.72 2.83
CA CYS A 150 6.90 -13.29 2.68
C CYS A 150 5.90 -12.51 3.54
N VAL A 151 6.30 -11.29 3.88
CA VAL A 151 5.46 -10.30 4.56
C VAL A 151 5.41 -9.06 3.70
N ILE A 152 4.21 -8.58 3.39
CA ILE A 152 4.01 -7.35 2.62
C ILE A 152 3.37 -6.33 3.55
N ASP A 153 4.10 -5.26 3.82
CA ASP A 153 3.61 -4.17 4.63
C ASP A 153 2.93 -3.12 3.76
N CYS A 154 1.62 -2.98 3.97
CA CYS A 154 0.75 -2.01 3.32
C CYS A 154 0.23 -0.95 4.32
N VAL A 155 0.86 -0.83 5.50
CA VAL A 155 0.44 0.13 6.53
C VAL A 155 0.91 1.52 6.14
N GLY A 156 -0.02 2.48 6.11
CA GLY A 156 0.28 3.90 5.99
C GLY A 156 0.72 4.50 7.33
N LEU A 157 0.53 5.81 7.49
CA LEU A 157 0.84 6.53 8.74
C LEU A 157 -0.12 6.22 9.90
N ASP A 158 -1.10 5.37 9.67
CA ASP A 158 -2.21 5.06 10.60
C ASP A 158 -1.94 3.93 11.60
N GLY A 159 -0.73 3.40 11.68
CA GLY A 159 -0.38 2.39 12.68
C GLY A 159 -0.58 2.89 14.11
N LYS A 160 -0.70 1.98 15.09
CA LYS A 160 -0.60 2.38 16.50
C LYS A 160 0.76 3.04 16.70
N THR A 161 0.74 4.34 16.94
CA THR A 161 1.94 5.12 17.23
C THR A 161 2.18 5.15 18.73
N SER A 162 3.41 4.94 19.16
CA SER A 162 3.82 5.19 20.55
C SER A 162 3.68 6.67 20.86
N VAL A 163 3.68 7.05 22.16
CA VAL A 163 3.67 8.46 22.57
C VAL A 163 4.84 9.23 21.93
N MET A 164 6.00 8.58 21.81
CA MET A 164 7.18 9.17 21.17
C MET A 164 6.97 9.40 19.68
N GLU A 165 6.36 8.46 18.96
CA GLU A 165 6.02 8.60 17.53
C GLU A 165 4.97 9.69 17.29
N LYS A 166 4.01 9.85 18.21
CA LYS A 166 3.04 10.97 18.16
C LYS A 166 3.73 12.32 18.32
N ILE A 167 4.74 12.42 19.19
CA ILE A 167 5.54 13.62 19.36
C ILE A 167 6.40 13.87 18.11
N GLU A 168 7.05 12.85 17.58
CA GLU A 168 7.84 12.94 16.34
C GLU A 168 6.97 13.35 15.15
N THR A 169 5.75 12.81 15.03
CA THR A 169 4.78 13.19 13.99
C THR A 169 4.29 14.62 14.18
N ALA A 170 3.99 15.04 15.42
CA ALA A 170 3.60 16.42 15.75
C ALA A 170 4.71 17.43 15.45
N LEU A 171 5.98 17.00 15.55
CA LEU A 171 7.16 17.78 15.18
C LEU A 171 7.47 17.73 13.67
N LYS A 172 6.55 17.16 12.83
CA LYS A 172 6.72 16.96 11.38
C LYS A 172 7.90 16.02 11.00
N LEU A 173 8.31 15.19 11.93
CA LEU A 173 9.25 14.11 11.68
C LEU A 173 8.40 12.88 11.30
N GLN A 174 8.22 12.63 10.02
CA GLN A 174 7.41 11.51 9.50
C GLN A 174 8.00 10.17 9.98
N GLY A 175 7.29 9.49 10.87
CA GLY A 175 7.59 8.11 11.29
C GLY A 175 6.60 7.13 10.65
N GLY A 176 7.07 6.02 10.12
CA GLY A 176 6.22 4.87 9.77
C GLY A 176 5.83 4.08 11.02
N SER A 177 4.87 3.16 10.90
CA SER A 177 4.44 2.35 12.05
C SER A 177 5.51 1.36 12.48
N LYS A 178 6.12 1.58 13.66
CA LYS A 178 7.08 0.65 14.27
C LYS A 178 6.48 -0.74 14.45
N SER A 179 5.19 -0.83 14.79
CA SER A 179 4.51 -2.09 15.03
C SER A 179 4.46 -3.01 13.80
N ALA A 180 4.33 -2.45 12.60
CA ALA A 180 4.30 -3.25 11.36
C ALA A 180 5.66 -3.92 11.08
N ILE A 181 6.77 -3.17 11.20
CA ILE A 181 8.12 -3.75 11.01
C ILE A 181 8.47 -4.76 12.11
N GLU A 182 8.10 -4.50 13.36
CA GLU A 182 8.28 -5.45 14.44
C GLU A 182 7.50 -6.74 14.19
N THR A 183 6.21 -6.63 13.84
CA THR A 183 5.38 -7.78 13.44
C THR A 183 6.02 -8.55 12.28
N ALA A 184 6.47 -7.83 11.24
CA ALA A 184 7.17 -8.47 10.12
C ALA A 184 8.43 -9.21 10.56
N SER A 185 9.23 -8.61 11.47
CA SER A 185 10.47 -9.24 11.97
C SER A 185 10.20 -10.51 12.79
N GLN A 186 9.08 -10.55 13.51
CA GLN A 186 8.67 -11.70 14.30
C GLN A 186 8.16 -12.83 13.40
N CYS A 187 7.20 -12.54 12.51
CA CYS A 187 6.48 -13.55 11.74
C CYS A 187 7.16 -14.01 10.44
N ILE A 188 8.21 -13.33 9.98
CA ILE A 188 8.95 -13.79 8.79
C ILE A 188 9.81 -15.02 9.10
N ARG A 189 9.75 -16.05 8.24
CA ARG A 189 10.63 -17.22 8.35
C ARG A 189 12.07 -16.90 7.93
N LYS A 190 13.01 -17.77 8.28
CA LYS A 190 14.39 -17.69 7.77
C LYS A 190 14.40 -17.70 6.25
N THR A 191 15.27 -16.90 5.65
CA THR A 191 15.41 -16.70 4.20
C THR A 191 14.18 -16.16 3.49
N GLY A 192 13.22 -15.60 4.25
CA GLY A 192 12.02 -14.97 3.72
C GLY A 192 12.27 -13.60 3.13
N THR A 193 11.23 -13.01 2.54
CA THR A 193 11.27 -11.66 1.99
C THR A 193 10.27 -10.75 2.70
N VAL A 194 10.71 -9.58 3.14
CA VAL A 194 9.84 -8.51 3.63
C VAL A 194 9.80 -7.41 2.59
N ALA A 195 8.59 -7.08 2.11
CA ALA A 195 8.33 -6.00 1.17
C ALA A 195 7.64 -4.84 1.88
N LEU A 196 8.25 -3.67 1.91
CA LEU A 196 7.69 -2.47 2.51
C LEU A 196 7.16 -1.57 1.40
N VAL A 197 5.84 -1.55 1.22
CA VAL A 197 5.09 -0.64 0.35
C VAL A 197 4.36 0.44 1.13
N GLY A 198 4.34 0.32 2.44
CA GLY A 198 3.85 1.34 3.35
C GLY A 198 4.67 2.63 3.30
N VAL A 199 4.13 3.68 3.91
CA VAL A 199 4.81 4.99 3.91
C VAL A 199 5.71 5.11 5.13
N TYR A 200 6.98 5.42 4.90
CA TYR A 200 8.00 5.60 5.92
C TYR A 200 8.68 6.97 5.80
N GLY A 201 9.02 7.56 6.94
CA GLY A 201 9.80 8.79 6.99
C GLY A 201 11.31 8.56 6.85
N ASN A 202 12.06 9.66 6.76
CA ASN A 202 13.50 9.62 6.51
C ASN A 202 14.32 8.99 7.65
N LYS A 203 13.77 8.92 8.86
CA LYS A 203 14.46 8.34 10.03
C LYS A 203 13.56 7.32 10.69
N TYR A 204 14.12 6.17 10.99
CA TYR A 204 13.43 5.09 11.69
C TYR A 204 14.27 4.61 12.88
N ASN A 205 13.80 4.88 14.09
CA ASN A 205 14.46 4.46 15.31
C ASN A 205 14.09 3.01 15.68
N ASN A 206 15.04 2.27 16.28
CA ASN A 206 14.84 0.90 16.74
C ASN A 206 14.45 -0.11 15.63
N PHE A 207 15.03 0.05 14.45
CA PHE A 207 14.84 -0.92 13.37
C PHE A 207 15.41 -2.30 13.76
N PRO A 208 14.63 -3.42 13.63
CA PRO A 208 15.04 -4.74 14.10
C PRO A 208 16.08 -5.40 13.18
N LEU A 209 17.16 -4.67 12.85
CA LEU A 209 18.18 -5.11 11.90
C LEU A 209 18.81 -6.45 12.29
N GLY A 210 19.09 -6.64 13.59
CA GLY A 210 19.68 -7.90 14.10
C GLY A 210 18.79 -9.11 13.85
N ASN A 211 17.46 -8.95 14.00
CA ASN A 211 16.50 -10.03 13.73
C ASN A 211 16.45 -10.38 12.25
N PHE A 212 16.45 -9.40 11.37
CA PHE A 212 16.49 -9.62 9.93
C PHE A 212 17.82 -10.24 9.48
N PHE A 213 18.94 -9.75 10.01
CA PHE A 213 20.26 -10.28 9.71
C PHE A 213 20.40 -11.76 10.11
N SER A 214 20.00 -12.10 11.33
CA SER A 214 20.12 -13.49 11.85
C SER A 214 19.25 -14.50 11.09
N LYS A 215 18.18 -14.04 10.43
CA LYS A 215 17.29 -14.86 9.62
C LYS A 215 17.63 -14.88 8.12
N ASN A 216 18.67 -14.19 7.67
CA ASN A 216 19.01 -14.00 6.23
C ASN A 216 17.83 -13.43 5.42
N ILE A 217 17.18 -12.37 5.89
CA ILE A 217 16.01 -11.80 5.26
C ILE A 217 16.38 -10.94 4.05
N SER A 218 15.63 -11.08 2.96
CA SER A 218 15.61 -10.10 1.88
C SER A 218 14.63 -8.98 2.24
N LEU A 219 15.15 -7.77 2.43
CA LEU A 219 14.32 -6.58 2.65
C LEU A 219 14.26 -5.77 1.36
N LYS A 220 13.05 -5.54 0.86
CA LYS A 220 12.81 -4.76 -0.36
C LYS A 220 11.79 -3.66 -0.08
N MET A 221 12.08 -2.44 -0.55
CA MET A 221 11.27 -1.27 -0.26
C MET A 221 11.42 -0.21 -1.33
N GLY A 222 10.53 0.75 -1.35
CA GLY A 222 10.65 1.94 -2.18
C GLY A 222 9.30 2.50 -2.63
N GLN A 223 9.38 3.38 -3.61
CA GLN A 223 8.22 3.99 -4.27
C GLN A 223 7.90 3.19 -5.54
N CYS A 224 6.65 2.76 -5.68
CA CYS A 224 6.22 2.01 -6.85
C CYS A 224 6.42 2.84 -8.14
N PRO A 225 7.06 2.27 -9.19
CA PRO A 225 7.10 2.90 -10.51
C PRO A 225 5.76 2.69 -11.24
N ALA A 226 4.68 3.31 -10.73
CA ALA A 226 3.29 3.06 -11.15
C ALA A 226 3.11 3.05 -12.67
N THR A 227 3.68 4.03 -13.37
CA THR A 227 3.60 4.14 -14.83
C THR A 227 4.06 2.86 -15.58
N ARG A 228 4.98 2.09 -14.99
CA ARG A 228 5.43 0.80 -15.57
C ARG A 228 4.31 -0.23 -15.66
N TYR A 229 3.35 -0.17 -14.77
CA TYR A 229 2.30 -1.18 -14.62
C TYR A 229 0.96 -0.76 -15.22
N VAL A 230 0.78 0.51 -15.62
CA VAL A 230 -0.52 1.03 -16.10
C VAL A 230 -1.09 0.18 -17.23
N ASP A 231 -0.29 -0.11 -18.28
CA ASP A 231 -0.74 -0.88 -19.42
C ASP A 231 -1.15 -2.32 -19.02
N LEU A 232 -0.41 -2.94 -18.11
CA LEU A 232 -0.74 -4.26 -17.58
C LEU A 232 -2.05 -4.25 -16.80
N MET A 233 -2.25 -3.23 -15.95
CA MET A 233 -3.48 -3.09 -15.16
C MET A 233 -4.70 -2.88 -16.07
N LEU A 234 -4.60 -1.98 -17.04
CA LEU A 234 -5.68 -1.73 -18.00
C LEU A 234 -6.04 -3.02 -18.79
N GLN A 235 -5.05 -3.78 -19.23
CA GLN A 235 -5.28 -5.05 -19.92
C GLN A 235 -6.01 -6.07 -19.03
N LYS A 236 -5.63 -6.18 -17.77
CA LYS A 236 -6.26 -7.12 -16.83
C LYS A 236 -7.71 -6.74 -16.53
N ILE A 237 -7.99 -5.44 -16.35
CA ILE A 237 -9.35 -4.95 -16.17
C ILE A 237 -10.19 -5.20 -17.42
N GLN A 238 -9.68 -4.86 -18.60
CA GLN A 238 -10.38 -5.04 -19.87
C GLN A 238 -10.75 -6.50 -20.15
N LYS A 239 -9.90 -7.44 -19.73
CA LYS A 239 -10.16 -8.89 -19.83
C LYS A 239 -11.07 -9.43 -18.73
N GLY A 240 -11.47 -8.62 -17.76
CA GLY A 240 -12.21 -9.08 -16.59
C GLY A 240 -11.38 -9.97 -15.64
N GLU A 241 -10.06 -9.93 -15.76
CA GLU A 241 -9.15 -10.71 -14.90
C GLU A 241 -8.95 -10.08 -13.52
N PHE A 242 -9.23 -8.79 -13.38
CA PHE A 242 -9.13 -8.07 -12.12
C PHE A 242 -10.19 -6.97 -12.02
N ASP A 243 -10.85 -6.91 -10.87
CA ASP A 243 -11.79 -5.86 -10.51
C ASP A 243 -11.37 -5.23 -9.18
N ALA A 244 -11.29 -3.91 -9.12
CA ALA A 244 -10.97 -3.14 -7.93
C ALA A 244 -12.16 -2.32 -7.42
N THR A 245 -13.31 -2.38 -8.06
CA THR A 245 -14.46 -1.55 -7.72
C THR A 245 -15.10 -1.91 -6.39
N ASP A 246 -14.88 -3.12 -5.92
CA ASP A 246 -15.39 -3.63 -4.65
C ASP A 246 -14.88 -2.88 -3.40
N ILE A 247 -13.79 -2.13 -3.50
CA ILE A 247 -13.33 -1.27 -2.39
C ILE A 247 -13.98 0.11 -2.39
N ILE A 248 -14.72 0.49 -3.42
CA ILE A 248 -15.42 1.78 -3.49
C ILE A 248 -16.61 1.74 -2.55
N THR A 249 -16.52 2.46 -1.45
CA THR A 249 -17.59 2.52 -0.45
C THR A 249 -18.39 3.81 -0.53
N HIS A 250 -17.78 4.88 -1.03
CA HIS A 250 -18.39 6.20 -1.11
C HIS A 250 -18.07 6.87 -2.45
N THR A 251 -19.06 7.56 -3.00
CA THR A 251 -18.90 8.45 -4.14
C THR A 251 -19.52 9.80 -3.74
N LEU A 252 -18.70 10.81 -3.67
CA LEU A 252 -19.05 12.15 -3.20
C LEU A 252 -18.67 13.20 -4.24
N SER A 253 -19.22 14.40 -4.14
CA SER A 253 -18.80 15.53 -4.97
C SER A 253 -17.42 16.05 -4.54
N LEU A 254 -16.77 16.81 -5.41
CA LEU A 254 -15.47 17.42 -5.08
C LEU A 254 -15.57 18.39 -3.90
N GLU A 255 -16.70 19.10 -3.77
CA GLU A 255 -17.00 20.02 -2.66
C GLU A 255 -17.07 19.30 -1.30
N GLU A 256 -17.45 18.02 -1.29
CA GLU A 256 -17.51 17.19 -0.09
C GLU A 256 -16.16 16.60 0.30
N GLY A 257 -15.07 17.01 -0.35
CA GLY A 257 -13.73 16.49 -0.12
C GLY A 257 -13.31 16.51 1.36
N SER A 258 -13.61 17.59 2.11
CA SER A 258 -13.32 17.64 3.54
C SER A 258 -14.04 16.57 4.34
N HIS A 259 -15.29 16.27 4.02
CA HIS A 259 -16.06 15.19 4.62
C HIS A 259 -15.47 13.83 4.26
N ALA A 260 -15.14 13.62 2.99
CA ALA A 260 -14.50 12.40 2.50
C ALA A 260 -13.20 12.07 3.26
N TYR A 261 -12.34 13.06 3.44
CA TYR A 261 -11.11 12.89 4.23
C TYR A 261 -11.40 12.58 5.69
N SER A 262 -12.41 13.24 6.30
CA SER A 262 -12.77 13.04 7.70
C SER A 262 -13.22 11.61 7.98
N ILE A 263 -14.17 11.07 7.19
CA ILE A 263 -14.67 9.70 7.38
C ILE A 263 -13.60 8.64 7.12
N PHE A 264 -12.72 8.88 6.15
CA PHE A 264 -11.61 7.98 5.86
C PHE A 264 -10.57 7.98 6.99
N ASP A 265 -10.17 9.15 7.48
CA ASP A 265 -9.17 9.29 8.55
C ASP A 265 -9.67 8.70 9.87
N LYS A 266 -10.90 9.04 10.27
CA LYS A 266 -11.52 8.54 11.48
C LYS A 266 -12.00 7.09 11.40
N LYS A 267 -11.97 6.49 10.20
CA LYS A 267 -12.46 5.12 9.91
C LYS A 267 -13.95 4.95 10.25
N GLU A 268 -14.70 5.99 9.99
CA GLU A 268 -16.15 6.04 10.15
C GLU A 268 -16.88 5.49 8.93
N ASP A 269 -18.16 5.19 9.06
CA ASP A 269 -19.08 4.80 7.99
C ASP A 269 -18.62 3.61 7.12
N ASN A 270 -17.81 2.72 7.68
CA ASN A 270 -17.16 1.62 6.97
C ASN A 270 -16.37 2.07 5.73
N CYS A 271 -15.82 3.26 5.75
CA CYS A 271 -15.12 3.87 4.63
C CYS A 271 -13.82 3.12 4.29
N ILE A 272 -13.78 2.47 3.12
CA ILE A 272 -12.56 1.85 2.56
C ILE A 272 -11.94 2.79 1.54
N LYS A 273 -12.71 3.24 0.55
CA LYS A 273 -12.25 4.16 -0.49
C LYS A 273 -13.37 5.10 -0.90
N VAL A 274 -13.04 6.38 -1.02
CA VAL A 274 -13.94 7.42 -1.53
C VAL A 274 -13.51 7.79 -2.95
N ILE A 275 -14.48 7.92 -3.85
CA ILE A 275 -14.32 8.60 -5.14
C ILE A 275 -14.90 10.00 -5.01
N LEU A 276 -14.16 10.98 -5.46
CA LEU A 276 -14.63 12.36 -5.63
C LEU A 276 -14.91 12.62 -7.10
N LYS A 277 -16.11 13.13 -7.40
CA LYS A 277 -16.51 13.53 -8.75
C LYS A 277 -16.55 15.07 -8.81
N PRO A 278 -15.85 15.68 -9.80
CA PRO A 278 -15.90 17.10 -10.04
C PRO A 278 -17.25 17.56 -10.55
#